data_fa9e58fde5f5ce807af660040102a40a
#
_entry.id   fa9e58fde5f5ce807af660040102a40a
#
_cell.length_a   1.000
_cell.length_b   1.000
_cell.length_c   1.000
_cell.angle_alpha   90.00
_cell.angle_beta   90.00
_cell.angle_gamma   90.00
#
_symmetry.space_group_name_H-M   'P 1'
#
loop_
_entity.id
_entity.type
_entity.pdbx_description
1 polymer ?
#
loop_
_entity_poly.entity_id
_entity_poly.type
_entity_poly.pdbx_seq_one_letter_code
_entity_poly.pdbx_strand_id
1 'polypeptide(L)'
;MPNEPTPDLVLVQAPVLAQQAAERVPTIALLHCYDLIDDFLDSIEISFETFCQEFVGSWMFGYIHALKTAGVRTVLFCISARVTEPSRYQHRPSGATIWVLPASRIYGNYRTMRDRLLHAYGGSSGQSFKEIPDTNATRRSLLTGIKDIFKSAGTYLSTPVDLLAIVLQQEGCQAILCQEYEFARFDTCVWLGKRLGLPVFATFQGGNATQSPLEYLPRQLALRFCSGVIVAAQTEMARVQQAYPIPATKIARIFNPIDLTTWHRQDRQHARAELGIPDTAGMVVWHGRVEIERKGLDLLLDAWMQLCRERPEQDLRLWLIGTGSDAIKLRDRLDAQPLRGVTWIDRFVHDRLQMQQYLSAADVYTMPSRQEGFPVAPIEAMACGLPIVATDAPGIPDILEDGERSGGLMVPRDRVLALADALGRLLDQPDWAQAIGHSARLRVEQSFAAEVVGQQLRSFLLPHPPLAPFVPLSKPILAS
;
A
#
# COMPACT_ATOMS: atom_id res chain seq x y z
N MET A 1 -29.31 10.68 37.88
CA MET A 1 -28.38 10.11 36.92
C MET A 1 -26.98 10.41 37.41
N PRO A 2 -26.16 9.42 37.79
CA PRO A 2 -24.84 9.67 38.34
C PRO A 2 -23.82 9.89 37.20
N ASN A 3 -22.93 10.86 37.41
CA ASN A 3 -21.77 11.21 36.58
C ASN A 3 -20.81 10.04 36.47
N GLU A 4 -20.44 9.66 35.24
CA GLU A 4 -19.32 8.81 34.99
C GLU A 4 -17.98 9.60 35.14
N PRO A 5 -16.96 9.01 35.76
CA PRO A 5 -15.69 9.70 35.94
C PRO A 5 -14.89 9.73 34.66
N THR A 6 -14.41 10.91 34.30
CA THR A 6 -13.36 11.13 33.30
C THR A 6 -12.11 10.34 33.67
N PRO A 7 -11.43 9.67 32.72
CA PRO A 7 -10.19 8.97 33.02
C PRO A 7 -9.08 9.98 33.32
N ASP A 8 -8.49 9.84 34.50
CA ASP A 8 -7.34 10.60 34.95
C ASP A 8 -6.15 10.44 34.00
N LEU A 9 -5.66 11.56 33.51
CA LEU A 9 -4.36 11.69 32.84
C LEU A 9 -3.26 11.40 33.88
N VAL A 10 -2.75 10.18 33.90
CA VAL A 10 -1.54 9.86 34.64
C VAL A 10 -0.35 10.54 33.95
N LEU A 11 0.03 11.70 34.46
CA LEU A 11 1.33 12.32 34.20
C LEU A 11 2.42 11.41 34.78
N VAL A 12 2.97 10.52 33.95
CA VAL A 12 4.16 9.75 34.32
C VAL A 12 5.33 10.74 34.35
N GLN A 13 5.78 11.06 35.56
CA GLN A 13 7.02 11.78 35.80
C GLN A 13 8.19 11.05 35.14
N ALA A 14 9.04 11.81 34.45
CA ALA A 14 10.23 11.31 33.77
C ALA A 14 11.20 10.63 34.78
N PRO A 15 11.51 9.35 34.60
CA PRO A 15 12.60 8.76 35.39
C PRO A 15 13.93 9.08 34.77
N VAL A 16 14.82 9.50 35.62
CA VAL A 16 16.28 9.58 35.56
C VAL A 16 16.91 8.81 34.40
N LEU A 17 17.31 9.56 33.37
CA LEU A 17 17.99 9.08 32.16
C LEU A 17 19.50 8.99 32.36
N ALA A 18 19.97 8.09 33.19
CA ALA A 18 21.44 7.85 33.30
C ALA A 18 21.86 6.51 33.89
N GLN A 19 21.14 5.41 33.61
CA GLN A 19 21.72 4.07 33.88
C GLN A 19 20.76 2.99 33.34
N GLN A 20 20.80 2.76 32.04
CA GLN A 20 20.50 1.47 31.42
C GLN A 20 20.70 1.61 29.87
N ALA A 21 21.93 1.44 29.44
CA ALA A 21 22.25 1.05 28.06
C ALA A 21 21.96 -0.47 27.90
N ALA A 22 20.80 -0.91 28.39
CA ALA A 22 20.18 -2.13 27.95
C ALA A 22 19.67 -1.86 26.54
N GLU A 23 19.95 -2.75 25.60
CA GLU A 23 19.63 -2.71 24.17
C GLU A 23 18.20 -2.18 23.92
N ARG A 24 18.09 -0.87 23.67
CA ARG A 24 16.81 -0.29 23.29
C ARG A 24 16.47 -0.85 21.91
N VAL A 25 15.37 -1.58 21.81
CA VAL A 25 14.84 -2.05 20.52
C VAL A 25 14.83 -0.90 19.53
N PRO A 26 15.53 -1.01 18.38
CA PRO A 26 15.58 0.08 17.42
C PRO A 26 14.16 0.44 16.97
N THR A 27 13.89 1.74 16.88
CA THR A 27 12.55 2.25 16.61
C THR A 27 12.55 3.10 15.35
N ILE A 28 11.63 2.82 14.43
CA ILE A 28 11.43 3.56 13.17
C ILE A 28 10.05 4.23 13.17
N ALA A 29 10.03 5.49 12.75
CA ALA A 29 8.80 6.20 12.45
C ALA A 29 8.33 5.87 11.03
N LEU A 30 7.12 5.35 10.87
CA LEU A 30 6.44 5.16 9.59
C LEU A 30 5.39 6.24 9.42
N LEU A 31 5.51 7.08 8.38
CA LEU A 31 4.60 8.20 8.13
C LEU A 31 3.67 7.91 6.96
N HIS A 32 2.38 8.04 7.21
CA HIS A 32 1.34 8.00 6.17
C HIS A 32 1.36 9.26 5.31
N CYS A 33 1.16 9.15 4.00
CA CYS A 33 1.31 10.27 3.05
C CYS A 33 0.11 11.22 3.00
N TYR A 34 -1.10 10.74 3.31
CA TYR A 34 -2.37 11.51 3.26
C TYR A 34 -2.86 11.90 4.66
N ASP A 35 -3.99 12.62 4.71
CA ASP A 35 -4.83 12.65 5.91
C ASP A 35 -5.41 11.24 6.13
N LEU A 36 -5.17 10.67 7.31
CA LEU A 36 -5.58 9.30 7.58
C LEU A 36 -7.10 9.14 7.49
N ILE A 37 -7.85 10.06 8.11
CA ILE A 37 -9.30 9.90 8.25
C ILE A 37 -9.99 10.29 6.96
N ASP A 38 -9.79 11.53 6.50
CA ASP A 38 -10.53 12.08 5.38
C ASP A 38 -10.12 11.50 4.01
N ASP A 39 -8.83 11.23 3.81
CA ASP A 39 -8.33 10.82 2.50
C ASP A 39 -8.18 9.31 2.36
N PHE A 40 -8.10 8.56 3.49
CA PHE A 40 -7.92 7.12 3.45
C PHE A 40 -9.13 6.38 4.05
N LEU A 41 -9.44 6.56 5.33
CA LEU A 41 -10.49 5.77 5.99
C LEU A 41 -11.88 6.02 5.42
N ASP A 42 -12.23 7.29 5.17
CA ASP A 42 -13.52 7.63 4.55
C ASP A 42 -13.64 7.08 3.12
N SER A 43 -12.52 6.98 2.38
CA SER A 43 -12.54 6.45 1.00
C SER A 43 -12.80 4.94 0.92
N ILE A 44 -12.62 4.22 2.03
CA ILE A 44 -12.87 2.78 2.14
C ILE A 44 -13.98 2.45 3.14
N GLU A 45 -14.70 3.48 3.60
CA GLU A 45 -15.86 3.37 4.52
C GLU A 45 -15.53 2.65 5.85
N ILE A 46 -14.31 2.87 6.38
CA ILE A 46 -13.85 2.27 7.63
C ILE A 46 -13.74 3.33 8.72
N SER A 47 -14.32 3.05 9.89
CA SER A 47 -14.16 3.92 11.06
C SER A 47 -12.73 3.87 11.60
N PHE A 48 -12.30 4.94 12.29
CA PHE A 48 -10.99 4.94 12.96
C PHE A 48 -10.88 3.88 14.05
N GLU A 49 -11.99 3.56 14.72
CA GLU A 49 -12.06 2.49 15.71
C GLU A 49 -11.81 1.13 15.06
N THR A 50 -12.54 0.80 13.97
CA THR A 50 -12.32 -0.42 13.17
C THR A 50 -10.89 -0.49 12.64
N PHE A 51 -10.32 0.64 12.21
CA PHE A 51 -8.92 0.70 11.81
C PHE A 51 -7.96 0.29 12.92
N CYS A 52 -8.17 0.74 14.15
CA CYS A 52 -7.33 0.38 15.27
C CYS A 52 -7.56 -1.06 15.77
N GLN A 53 -8.80 -1.58 15.69
CA GLN A 53 -9.17 -2.86 16.31
C GLN A 53 -9.05 -4.06 15.38
N GLU A 54 -9.30 -3.88 14.08
CA GLU A 54 -9.51 -5.00 13.16
C GLU A 54 -8.75 -4.89 11.83
N PHE A 55 -8.41 -3.67 11.38
CA PHE A 55 -7.90 -3.46 10.03
C PHE A 55 -6.49 -4.01 9.86
N VAL A 56 -6.31 -4.92 8.90
CA VAL A 56 -5.02 -5.57 8.62
C VAL A 56 -4.58 -5.42 7.15
N GLY A 57 -5.42 -4.87 6.32
CA GLY A 57 -5.29 -4.86 4.85
C GLY A 57 -4.55 -3.63 4.31
N SER A 58 -3.27 -3.41 4.67
CA SER A 58 -2.46 -2.36 4.05
C SER A 58 -1.00 -2.78 4.01
N TRP A 59 -0.27 -2.36 2.96
CA TRP A 59 1.18 -2.55 2.88
C TRP A 59 1.90 -2.02 4.13
N MET A 60 1.40 -0.96 4.79
CA MET A 60 1.96 -0.41 6.03
C MET A 60 2.06 -1.47 7.13
N PHE A 61 1.00 -2.27 7.32
CA PHE A 61 1.00 -3.32 8.34
C PHE A 61 1.90 -4.49 7.95
N GLY A 62 2.07 -4.75 6.65
CA GLY A 62 3.09 -5.67 6.15
C GLY A 62 4.50 -5.21 6.54
N TYR A 63 4.83 -3.94 6.32
CA TYR A 63 6.12 -3.35 6.75
C TYR A 63 6.30 -3.37 8.27
N ILE A 64 5.27 -3.03 9.04
CA ILE A 64 5.29 -3.11 10.51
C ILE A 64 5.56 -4.53 10.97
N HIS A 65 4.89 -5.52 10.36
CA HIS A 65 5.10 -6.94 10.69
C HIS A 65 6.53 -7.38 10.32
N ALA A 66 7.00 -7.09 9.13
CA ALA A 66 8.35 -7.45 8.68
C ALA A 66 9.45 -6.80 9.54
N LEU A 67 9.32 -5.54 9.90
CA LEU A 67 10.26 -4.88 10.81
C LEU A 67 10.22 -5.49 12.22
N LYS A 68 9.03 -5.86 12.70
CA LYS A 68 8.89 -6.55 14.01
C LYS A 68 9.59 -7.90 14.02
N THR A 69 9.47 -8.72 12.95
CA THR A 69 10.18 -10.01 12.84
C THR A 69 11.70 -9.81 12.82
N ALA A 70 12.18 -8.68 12.30
CA ALA A 70 13.58 -8.28 12.31
C ALA A 70 14.04 -7.61 13.62
N GLY A 71 13.20 -7.58 14.65
CA GLY A 71 13.53 -6.99 15.97
C GLY A 71 13.52 -5.46 15.96
N VAL A 72 12.74 -4.82 15.09
CA VAL A 72 12.59 -3.36 14.99
C VAL A 72 11.17 -2.96 15.38
N ARG A 73 11.08 -2.02 16.31
CA ARG A 73 9.80 -1.41 16.69
C ARG A 73 9.41 -0.36 15.65
N THR A 74 8.15 -0.34 15.27
CA THR A 74 7.61 0.68 14.36
C THR A 74 6.53 1.49 15.06
N VAL A 75 6.60 2.82 14.93
CA VAL A 75 5.56 3.76 15.35
C VAL A 75 4.94 4.37 14.11
N LEU A 76 3.63 4.18 13.93
CA LEU A 76 2.88 4.74 12.81
C LEU A 76 2.43 6.16 13.15
N PHE A 77 2.82 7.11 12.32
CA PHE A 77 2.42 8.51 12.43
C PHE A 77 1.38 8.84 11.35
N CYS A 78 0.23 9.28 11.80
CA CYS A 78 -0.89 9.72 10.99
C CYS A 78 -1.17 11.19 11.31
N ILE A 79 -1.62 11.93 10.31
CA ILE A 79 -2.00 13.33 10.47
C ILE A 79 -3.44 13.47 10.02
N SER A 80 -4.26 14.19 10.79
CA SER A 80 -5.64 14.47 10.40
C SER A 80 -6.07 15.88 10.77
N ALA A 81 -6.82 16.52 9.87
CA ALA A 81 -7.43 17.82 10.12
C ALA A 81 -8.64 17.76 11.08
N ARG A 82 -9.19 16.55 11.33
CA ARG A 82 -10.31 16.34 12.27
C ARG A 82 -9.88 16.23 13.72
N VAL A 83 -8.59 16.11 13.98
CA VAL A 83 -8.04 15.98 15.33
C VAL A 83 -7.50 17.34 15.79
N THR A 84 -7.80 17.72 17.02
CA THR A 84 -7.34 18.99 17.61
C THR A 84 -6.14 18.85 18.52
N GLU A 85 -5.94 17.64 19.08
CA GLU A 85 -4.86 17.32 19.99
C GLU A 85 -4.16 16.02 19.57
N PRO A 86 -2.84 15.88 19.84
CA PRO A 86 -2.11 14.66 19.56
C PRO A 86 -2.64 13.52 20.41
N SER A 87 -2.95 12.41 19.78
CA SER A 87 -3.53 11.25 20.44
C SER A 87 -2.75 9.99 20.12
N ARG A 88 -2.54 9.14 21.13
CA ARG A 88 -1.78 7.90 21.03
C ARG A 88 -2.70 6.70 21.16
N TYR A 89 -2.62 5.80 20.20
CA TYR A 89 -3.41 4.58 20.15
C TYR A 89 -2.52 3.36 19.96
N GLN A 90 -3.08 2.19 20.13
CA GLN A 90 -2.45 0.93 19.81
C GLN A 90 -3.26 0.19 18.74
N HIS A 91 -2.61 -0.24 17.70
CA HIS A 91 -3.21 -1.09 16.67
C HIS A 91 -3.24 -2.53 17.18
N ARG A 92 -4.44 -3.04 17.49
CA ARG A 92 -4.61 -4.35 18.13
C ARG A 92 -3.99 -5.50 17.35
N PRO A 93 -4.21 -5.66 16.03
CA PRO A 93 -3.69 -6.81 15.30
C PRO A 93 -2.16 -6.84 15.21
N SER A 94 -1.49 -5.71 14.99
CA SER A 94 -0.02 -5.67 14.85
C SER A 94 0.72 -5.38 16.15
N GLY A 95 0.02 -4.82 17.15
CA GLY A 95 0.61 -4.30 18.38
C GLY A 95 1.41 -3.00 18.20
N ALA A 96 1.32 -2.36 17.02
CA ALA A 96 2.06 -1.12 16.75
C ALA A 96 1.43 0.08 17.46
N THR A 97 2.27 1.02 17.87
CA THR A 97 1.83 2.33 18.37
C THR A 97 1.41 3.20 17.19
N ILE A 98 0.24 3.83 17.27
CA ILE A 98 -0.24 4.83 16.31
C ILE A 98 -0.31 6.18 17.01
N TRP A 99 0.30 7.19 16.42
CA TRP A 99 0.09 8.58 16.76
C TRP A 99 -0.77 9.25 15.70
N VAL A 100 -1.85 9.90 16.12
CA VAL A 100 -2.65 10.78 15.27
C VAL A 100 -2.36 12.21 15.71
N LEU A 101 -1.73 12.96 14.83
CA LEU A 101 -1.35 14.34 15.09
C LEU A 101 -2.32 15.30 14.39
N PRO A 102 -2.70 16.40 15.03
CA PRO A 102 -3.50 17.43 14.39
C PRO A 102 -2.70 18.06 13.24
N ALA A 103 -3.34 18.21 12.10
CA ALA A 103 -2.78 19.01 11.01
C ALA A 103 -2.62 20.47 11.43
N SER A 104 -1.76 21.24 10.75
CA SER A 104 -1.62 22.66 11.07
C SER A 104 -2.96 23.41 10.91
N ARG A 105 -3.18 24.45 11.71
CA ARG A 105 -4.41 25.28 11.63
C ARG A 105 -4.60 25.88 10.24
N ILE A 106 -3.51 26.25 9.58
CA ILE A 106 -3.53 26.81 8.22
C ILE A 106 -4.05 25.76 7.22
N TYR A 107 -3.65 24.50 7.38
CA TYR A 107 -4.15 23.40 6.54
C TYR A 107 -5.63 23.10 6.80
N GLY A 108 -6.09 23.15 8.04
CA GLY A 108 -7.51 23.01 8.38
C GLY A 108 -8.38 24.06 7.67
N ASN A 109 -7.95 25.32 7.69
CA ASN A 109 -8.62 26.42 6.99
C ASN A 109 -8.60 26.21 5.46
N TYR A 110 -7.48 25.75 4.92
CA TYR A 110 -7.34 25.40 3.50
C TYR A 110 -8.32 24.29 3.09
N ARG A 111 -8.44 23.22 3.87
CA ARG A 111 -9.40 22.13 3.59
C ARG A 111 -10.83 22.63 3.59
N THR A 112 -11.21 23.40 4.59
CA THR A 112 -12.57 23.99 4.67
C THR A 112 -12.88 24.85 3.44
N MET A 113 -11.92 25.64 2.97
CA MET A 113 -12.08 26.44 1.75
C MET A 113 -12.17 25.54 0.50
N ARG A 114 -11.32 24.51 0.40
CA ARG A 114 -11.34 23.52 -0.68
C ARG A 114 -12.69 22.83 -0.78
N ASP A 115 -13.21 22.34 0.34
CA ASP A 115 -14.46 21.58 0.39
C ASP A 115 -15.66 22.46 0.03
N ARG A 116 -15.66 23.73 0.47
CA ARG A 116 -16.68 24.72 0.02
C ARG A 116 -16.64 24.94 -1.49
N LEU A 117 -15.45 25.02 -2.07
CA LEU A 117 -15.29 25.18 -3.53
C LEU A 117 -15.75 23.92 -4.28
N LEU A 118 -15.43 22.73 -3.78
CA LEU A 118 -15.87 21.46 -4.38
C LEU A 118 -17.40 21.33 -4.34
N HIS A 119 -18.04 21.62 -3.21
CA HIS A 119 -19.50 21.62 -3.09
C HIS A 119 -20.17 22.64 -4.02
N ALA A 120 -19.58 23.81 -4.19
CA ALA A 120 -20.08 24.83 -5.12
C ALA A 120 -20.03 24.40 -6.60
N TYR A 121 -19.16 23.44 -6.96
CA TYR A 121 -18.99 22.89 -8.30
C TYR A 121 -19.54 21.46 -8.49
N GLY A 122 -20.36 20.96 -7.54
CA GLY A 122 -21.07 19.67 -7.66
C GLY A 122 -20.23 18.43 -7.39
N GLY A 123 -19.05 18.57 -6.80
CA GLY A 123 -18.20 17.45 -6.37
C GLY A 123 -18.53 16.99 -4.94
N SER A 124 -18.39 15.67 -4.68
CA SER A 124 -18.54 15.12 -3.32
C SER A 124 -17.23 15.25 -2.52
N SER A 125 -17.33 15.39 -1.19
CA SER A 125 -16.21 15.62 -0.26
C SER A 125 -15.20 14.46 -0.14
N GLY A 126 -15.44 13.31 -0.77
CA GLY A 126 -14.54 12.14 -0.78
C GLY A 126 -13.71 11.97 -2.05
N GLN A 127 -13.91 12.80 -3.08
CA GLN A 127 -13.12 12.69 -4.32
C GLN A 127 -11.78 13.40 -4.17
N SER A 128 -10.70 12.64 -4.29
CA SER A 128 -9.37 13.22 -4.50
C SER A 128 -9.37 14.03 -5.80
N PHE A 129 -8.77 15.22 -5.79
CA PHE A 129 -8.60 16.06 -7.00
C PHE A 129 -7.85 15.37 -8.15
N LYS A 130 -7.32 14.16 -7.93
CA LYS A 130 -6.65 13.32 -8.94
C LYS A 130 -7.61 12.58 -9.89
N GLU A 131 -8.90 12.48 -9.55
CA GLU A 131 -9.86 11.62 -10.27
C GLU A 131 -10.79 12.34 -11.23
N ILE A 132 -10.65 13.64 -11.40
CA ILE A 132 -11.43 14.37 -12.43
C ILE A 132 -10.67 14.23 -13.75
N PRO A 133 -11.18 13.44 -14.73
CA PRO A 133 -10.58 13.37 -16.05
C PRO A 133 -10.67 14.73 -16.71
N ASP A 134 -9.53 15.33 -17.03
CA ASP A 134 -9.48 16.57 -17.80
C ASP A 134 -9.73 16.27 -19.27
N THR A 135 -10.99 16.33 -19.70
CA THR A 135 -11.41 16.06 -21.07
C THR A 135 -11.04 17.16 -22.06
N ASN A 136 -10.33 18.21 -21.64
CA ASN A 136 -9.91 19.32 -22.49
C ASN A 136 -8.42 19.68 -22.33
N ALA A 137 -7.56 18.92 -22.97
CA ALA A 137 -6.10 19.07 -22.92
C ALA A 137 -5.54 20.35 -23.63
N THR A 138 -6.37 21.29 -24.07
CA THR A 138 -5.93 22.36 -24.98
C THR A 138 -5.99 23.79 -24.43
N ARG A 139 -6.45 24.01 -23.20
CA ARG A 139 -6.33 25.33 -22.54
C ARG A 139 -6.10 25.19 -21.05
N ARG A 140 -4.84 25.03 -20.62
CA ARG A 140 -4.44 25.34 -19.24
C ARG A 140 -4.67 26.83 -19.01
N SER A 141 -5.81 27.15 -18.42
CA SER A 141 -6.11 28.51 -17.96
C SER A 141 -5.12 28.89 -16.85
N LEU A 142 -4.69 30.15 -16.80
CA LEU A 142 -3.93 30.74 -15.67
C LEU A 142 -4.58 30.41 -14.30
N LEU A 143 -5.90 30.28 -14.26
CA LEU A 143 -6.69 29.89 -13.08
C LEU A 143 -6.42 28.43 -12.64
N THR A 144 -6.14 27.52 -13.57
CA THR A 144 -5.78 26.13 -13.23
C THR A 144 -4.39 26.08 -12.58
N GLY A 145 -3.44 26.84 -13.12
CA GLY A 145 -2.10 26.95 -12.53
C GLY A 145 -2.10 27.55 -11.13
N ILE A 146 -2.92 28.56 -10.87
CA ILE A 146 -3.08 29.15 -9.54
C ILE A 146 -3.72 28.14 -8.56
N LYS A 147 -4.76 27.40 -8.99
CA LYS A 147 -5.37 26.33 -8.18
C LYS A 147 -4.38 25.23 -7.82
N ASP A 148 -3.52 24.83 -8.75
CA ASP A 148 -2.50 23.80 -8.52
C ASP A 148 -1.42 24.29 -7.52
N ILE A 149 -1.02 25.56 -7.61
CA ILE A 149 -0.08 26.18 -6.67
C ILE A 149 -0.69 26.23 -5.26
N PHE A 150 -1.94 26.67 -5.13
CA PHE A 150 -2.62 26.68 -3.83
C PHE A 150 -2.78 25.28 -3.24
N LYS A 151 -3.13 24.29 -4.07
CA LYS A 151 -3.23 22.88 -3.67
C LYS A 151 -1.90 22.35 -3.12
N SER A 152 -0.82 22.58 -3.83
CA SER A 152 0.51 22.13 -3.44
C SER A 152 1.03 22.85 -2.18
N ALA A 153 0.79 24.15 -2.06
CA ALA A 153 1.13 24.89 -0.84
C ALA A 153 0.41 24.31 0.38
N GLY A 154 -0.89 23.95 0.24
CA GLY A 154 -1.67 23.32 1.30
C GLY A 154 -1.07 22.01 1.79
N THR A 155 -0.57 21.16 0.88
CA THR A 155 0.02 19.84 1.25
C THR A 155 1.32 20.00 2.06
N TYR A 156 2.17 21.00 1.77
CA TYR A 156 3.35 21.31 2.58
C TYR A 156 2.99 21.79 3.98
N LEU A 157 1.89 22.51 4.12
CA LEU A 157 1.41 23.01 5.39
C LEU A 157 0.69 21.96 6.24
N SER A 158 0.37 20.78 5.68
CA SER A 158 -0.37 19.73 6.38
C SER A 158 0.41 19.13 7.55
N THR A 159 1.74 19.07 7.46
CA THR A 159 2.60 18.39 8.43
C THR A 159 2.92 19.31 9.61
N PRO A 160 2.52 18.97 10.85
CA PRO A 160 2.81 19.73 12.07
C PRO A 160 4.26 19.46 12.53
N VAL A 161 5.23 20.13 11.90
CA VAL A 161 6.67 19.82 12.00
C VAL A 161 7.19 19.80 13.44
N ASP A 162 6.85 20.82 14.24
CA ASP A 162 7.37 20.94 15.62
C ASP A 162 6.78 19.87 16.54
N LEU A 163 5.48 19.59 16.40
CA LEU A 163 4.82 18.53 17.15
C LEU A 163 5.34 17.15 16.75
N LEU A 164 5.51 16.92 15.44
CA LEU A 164 6.11 15.69 14.93
C LEU A 164 7.53 15.50 15.48
N ALA A 165 8.34 16.56 15.51
CA ALA A 165 9.68 16.52 16.08
C ALA A 165 9.69 16.07 17.55
N ILE A 166 8.80 16.64 18.37
CA ILE A 166 8.67 16.30 19.80
C ILE A 166 8.31 14.82 19.95
N VAL A 167 7.29 14.34 19.21
CA VAL A 167 6.81 12.96 19.37
C VAL A 167 7.83 11.94 18.81
N LEU A 168 8.55 12.26 17.71
CA LEU A 168 9.66 11.42 17.22
C LEU A 168 10.74 11.22 18.28
N GLN A 169 11.11 12.28 19.00
CA GLN A 169 12.08 12.21 20.09
C GLN A 169 11.55 11.44 21.31
N GLN A 170 10.29 11.68 21.70
CA GLN A 170 9.64 10.95 22.81
C GLN A 170 9.58 9.43 22.56
N GLU A 171 9.27 9.01 21.33
CA GLU A 171 9.23 7.60 20.96
C GLU A 171 10.61 7.01 20.70
N GLY A 172 11.68 7.81 20.71
CA GLY A 172 13.06 7.38 20.46
C GLY A 172 13.30 6.88 19.05
N CYS A 173 12.64 7.49 18.06
CA CYS A 173 12.78 7.11 16.66
C CYS A 173 14.21 7.37 16.17
N GLN A 174 14.78 6.39 15.46
CA GLN A 174 16.16 6.44 14.93
C GLN A 174 16.17 6.69 13.42
N ALA A 175 15.04 6.48 12.73
CA ALA A 175 14.86 6.77 11.32
C ALA A 175 13.41 7.13 11.03
N ILE A 176 13.19 7.83 9.90
CA ILE A 176 11.87 8.17 9.38
C ILE A 176 11.71 7.45 8.04
N LEU A 177 10.63 6.68 7.89
CA LEU A 177 10.20 6.07 6.65
C LEU A 177 8.88 6.68 6.20
N CYS A 178 8.90 7.44 5.12
CA CYS A 178 7.70 8.03 4.51
C CYS A 178 7.07 7.04 3.53
N GLN A 179 5.75 6.99 3.47
CA GLN A 179 5.01 6.09 2.61
C GLN A 179 5.35 6.28 1.13
N GLU A 180 5.41 7.51 0.66
CA GLU A 180 5.62 7.83 -0.76
C GLU A 180 6.60 8.98 -0.89
N TYR A 181 7.55 8.86 -1.83
CA TYR A 181 8.46 9.98 -2.10
C TYR A 181 7.80 11.07 -2.97
N GLU A 182 6.66 10.80 -3.60
CA GLU A 182 5.98 11.75 -4.49
C GLU A 182 5.12 12.80 -3.77
N PHE A 183 5.06 12.78 -2.44
CA PHE A 183 4.22 13.70 -1.65
C PHE A 183 5.03 14.74 -0.88
N ALA A 184 4.45 15.92 -0.72
CA ALA A 184 5.05 17.05 0.01
C ALA A 184 5.48 16.70 1.45
N ARG A 185 4.82 15.75 2.10
CA ARG A 185 5.20 15.27 3.43
C ARG A 185 6.60 14.66 3.47
N PHE A 186 6.98 13.92 2.43
CA PHE A 186 8.35 13.42 2.31
C PHE A 186 9.37 14.55 2.28
N ASP A 187 9.13 15.57 1.44
CA ASP A 187 10.04 16.71 1.33
C ASP A 187 10.20 17.41 2.69
N THR A 188 9.08 17.63 3.39
CA THR A 188 9.05 18.20 4.74
C THR A 188 9.82 17.33 5.74
N CYS A 189 9.65 16.01 5.68
CA CYS A 189 10.34 15.07 6.57
C CYS A 189 11.84 15.03 6.32
N VAL A 190 12.31 15.19 5.09
CA VAL A 190 13.76 15.27 4.79
C VAL A 190 14.39 16.50 5.47
N TRP A 191 13.71 17.64 5.45
CA TRP A 191 14.14 18.83 6.19
C TRP A 191 14.13 18.61 7.70
N LEU A 192 13.05 18.02 8.21
CA LEU A 192 12.94 17.71 9.63
C LEU A 192 14.03 16.73 10.08
N GLY A 193 14.26 15.67 9.30
CA GLY A 193 15.30 14.69 9.58
C GLY A 193 16.70 15.32 9.66
N LYS A 194 17.02 16.23 8.75
CA LYS A 194 18.27 17.02 8.81
C LYS A 194 18.40 17.84 10.10
N ARG A 195 17.30 18.47 10.53
CA ARG A 195 17.28 19.26 11.77
C ARG A 195 17.46 18.39 13.01
N LEU A 196 16.94 17.16 13.00
CA LEU A 196 16.98 16.23 14.12
C LEU A 196 18.17 15.25 14.07
N GLY A 197 18.95 15.24 12.99
CA GLY A 197 20.00 14.22 12.79
C GLY A 197 19.45 12.83 12.50
N LEU A 198 18.21 12.71 12.03
CA LEU A 198 17.55 11.45 11.70
C LEU A 198 17.64 11.15 10.20
N PRO A 199 18.05 9.94 9.78
CA PRO A 199 17.96 9.50 8.40
C PRO A 199 16.50 9.40 7.96
N VAL A 200 16.23 9.84 6.72
CA VAL A 200 14.89 9.84 6.14
C VAL A 200 14.89 9.02 4.87
N PHE A 201 13.96 8.09 4.81
CA PHE A 201 13.71 7.21 3.69
C PHE A 201 12.28 7.37 3.18
N ALA A 202 12.03 6.92 1.96
CA ALA A 202 10.68 6.80 1.43
C ALA A 202 10.48 5.48 0.69
N THR A 203 9.23 5.03 0.60
CA THR A 203 8.84 3.93 -0.28
C THR A 203 8.18 4.47 -1.54
N PHE A 204 7.95 3.56 -2.51
CA PHE A 204 7.05 3.76 -3.62
C PHE A 204 6.08 2.58 -3.70
N GLN A 205 4.79 2.86 -3.58
CA GLN A 205 3.74 1.84 -3.57
C GLN A 205 2.86 1.84 -4.83
N GLY A 206 3.21 2.71 -5.76
CA GLY A 206 2.50 2.85 -7.02
C GLY A 206 1.60 4.09 -7.05
N GLY A 207 1.87 4.97 -7.95
CA GLY A 207 1.14 6.19 -8.20
C GLY A 207 1.71 6.90 -9.42
N ASN A 208 0.91 7.77 -10.03
CA ASN A 208 1.33 8.67 -11.09
C ASN A 208 1.06 10.09 -10.62
N ALA A 209 1.68 10.49 -9.49
CA ALA A 209 1.52 11.85 -9.01
C ALA A 209 2.14 12.83 -10.00
N THR A 210 1.31 13.61 -10.69
CA THR A 210 1.78 14.76 -11.46
C THR A 210 2.29 15.81 -10.49
N GLN A 211 3.57 16.13 -10.57
CA GLN A 211 4.15 17.19 -9.77
C GLN A 211 3.67 18.55 -10.25
N SER A 212 3.29 19.41 -9.31
CA SER A 212 3.11 20.82 -9.62
C SER A 212 4.47 21.51 -9.75
N PRO A 213 4.55 22.66 -10.45
CA PRO A 213 5.78 23.45 -10.51
C PRO A 213 6.34 23.81 -9.13
N LEU A 214 5.48 23.96 -8.12
CA LEU A 214 5.88 24.29 -6.74
C LEU A 214 6.57 23.11 -6.04
N GLU A 215 6.20 21.89 -6.38
CA GLU A 215 6.77 20.67 -5.78
C GLU A 215 8.08 20.24 -6.46
N TYR A 216 8.35 20.72 -7.67
CA TYR A 216 9.48 20.25 -8.46
C TYR A 216 10.83 20.46 -7.76
N LEU A 217 11.15 21.68 -7.37
CA LEU A 217 12.44 21.99 -6.74
C LEU A 217 12.59 21.37 -5.32
N PRO A 218 11.59 21.47 -4.41
CA PRO A 218 11.66 20.79 -3.12
C PRO A 218 11.87 19.30 -3.25
N ARG A 219 11.18 18.61 -4.20
CA ARG A 219 11.32 17.20 -4.44
C ARG A 219 12.71 16.82 -4.92
N GLN A 220 13.28 17.57 -5.87
CA GLN A 220 14.66 17.35 -6.33
C GLN A 220 15.66 17.44 -5.17
N LEU A 221 15.50 18.44 -4.30
CA LEU A 221 16.34 18.60 -3.12
C LEU A 221 16.10 17.48 -2.08
N ALA A 222 14.84 17.13 -1.84
CA ALA A 222 14.51 16.06 -0.91
C ALA A 222 15.13 14.73 -1.33
N LEU A 223 14.98 14.32 -2.59
CA LEU A 223 15.57 13.09 -3.12
C LEU A 223 17.11 13.11 -3.13
N ARG A 224 17.72 14.27 -3.38
CA ARG A 224 19.18 14.41 -3.25
C ARG A 224 19.66 14.20 -1.82
N PHE A 225 18.92 14.70 -0.84
CA PHE A 225 19.33 14.75 0.56
C PHE A 225 18.75 13.66 1.43
N CYS A 226 17.75 12.90 0.99
CA CYS A 226 17.26 11.75 1.73
C CYS A 226 18.36 10.69 1.92
N SER A 227 18.14 9.79 2.87
CA SER A 227 19.04 8.67 3.12
C SER A 227 18.86 7.54 2.11
N GLY A 228 17.63 7.36 1.60
CA GLY A 228 17.35 6.41 0.52
C GLY A 228 15.89 6.29 0.15
N VAL A 229 15.63 5.55 -0.92
CA VAL A 229 14.30 5.23 -1.45
C VAL A 229 14.17 3.73 -1.67
N ILE A 230 13.06 3.16 -1.24
CA ILE A 230 12.70 1.76 -1.41
C ILE A 230 11.72 1.65 -2.57
N VAL A 231 12.10 0.89 -3.59
CA VAL A 231 11.33 0.69 -4.81
C VAL A 231 11.33 -0.79 -5.14
N ALA A 232 10.15 -1.38 -5.30
CA ALA A 232 10.04 -2.80 -5.59
C ALA A 232 10.23 -3.13 -7.08
N ALA A 233 9.71 -2.29 -8.00
CA ALA A 233 9.72 -2.53 -9.44
C ALA A 233 10.95 -1.91 -10.12
N GLN A 234 11.62 -2.67 -10.99
CA GLN A 234 12.77 -2.19 -11.78
C GLN A 234 12.42 -1.02 -12.69
N THR A 235 11.22 -1.04 -13.28
CA THR A 235 10.72 0.06 -14.12
C THR A 235 10.66 1.37 -13.36
N GLU A 236 10.23 1.31 -12.11
CA GLU A 236 10.17 2.50 -11.24
C GLU A 236 11.57 2.92 -10.80
N MET A 237 12.48 2.00 -10.50
CA MET A 237 13.88 2.33 -10.21
C MET A 237 14.50 3.13 -11.34
N ALA A 238 14.31 2.68 -12.59
CA ALA A 238 14.79 3.38 -13.77
C ALA A 238 14.16 4.78 -13.91
N ARG A 239 12.84 4.90 -13.68
CA ARG A 239 12.13 6.17 -13.70
C ARG A 239 12.67 7.16 -12.67
N VAL A 240 12.90 6.71 -11.44
CA VAL A 240 13.45 7.55 -10.36
C VAL A 240 14.85 8.03 -10.70
N GLN A 241 15.71 7.14 -11.22
CA GLN A 241 17.08 7.49 -11.62
C GLN A 241 17.13 8.48 -12.79
N GLN A 242 16.20 8.37 -13.73
CA GLN A 242 16.12 9.29 -14.87
C GLN A 242 15.53 10.66 -14.50
N ALA A 243 14.54 10.66 -13.61
CA ALA A 243 13.78 11.88 -13.27
C ALA A 243 14.46 12.73 -12.19
N TYR A 244 15.29 12.13 -11.33
CA TYR A 244 15.80 12.80 -10.13
C TYR A 244 17.31 12.59 -9.93
N PRO A 245 18.00 13.58 -9.31
CA PRO A 245 19.44 13.50 -9.03
C PRO A 245 19.74 12.63 -7.80
N ILE A 246 19.24 11.40 -7.78
CA ILE A 246 19.46 10.44 -6.70
C ILE A 246 20.54 9.40 -7.11
N PRO A 247 21.59 9.19 -6.30
CA PRO A 247 22.57 8.16 -6.56
C PRO A 247 21.95 6.74 -6.51
N ALA A 248 22.36 5.85 -7.42
CA ALA A 248 21.88 4.47 -7.43
C ALA A 248 22.08 3.76 -6.08
N THR A 249 23.14 4.09 -5.34
CA THR A 249 23.42 3.54 -4.00
C THR A 249 22.38 3.88 -2.93
N LYS A 250 21.54 4.88 -3.19
CA LYS A 250 20.43 5.26 -2.31
C LYS A 250 19.09 4.64 -2.72
N ILE A 251 19.05 3.86 -3.77
CA ILE A 251 17.82 3.17 -4.21
C ILE A 251 17.96 1.70 -3.88
N ALA A 252 17.09 1.19 -3.02
CA ALA A 252 17.04 -0.22 -2.67
C ALA A 252 15.84 -0.91 -3.32
N ARG A 253 16.08 -2.05 -3.96
CA ARG A 253 15.02 -2.94 -4.44
C ARG A 253 14.60 -3.83 -3.29
N ILE A 254 13.53 -3.45 -2.59
CA ILE A 254 12.96 -4.21 -1.49
C ILE A 254 11.47 -4.38 -1.78
N PHE A 255 11.01 -5.62 -1.73
CA PHE A 255 9.64 -5.99 -2.07
C PHE A 255 8.65 -5.71 -0.93
N ASN A 256 7.36 -5.70 -1.26
CA ASN A 256 6.32 -5.68 -0.24
C ASN A 256 6.27 -7.04 0.47
N PRO A 257 6.32 -7.07 1.80
CA PRO A 257 6.33 -8.32 2.55
C PRO A 257 4.96 -8.95 2.65
N ILE A 258 4.96 -10.28 2.79
CA ILE A 258 3.77 -11.06 3.12
C ILE A 258 4.03 -11.91 4.37
N ASP A 259 3.01 -12.03 5.21
CA ASP A 259 3.03 -12.86 6.41
C ASP A 259 2.64 -14.31 6.06
N LEU A 260 3.59 -15.21 6.04
CA LEU A 260 3.38 -16.62 5.70
C LEU A 260 2.73 -17.44 6.80
N THR A 261 2.64 -16.91 8.02
CA THR A 261 1.86 -17.55 9.09
C THR A 261 0.38 -17.35 8.86
N THR A 262 0.02 -16.21 8.27
CA THR A 262 -1.34 -15.86 7.90
C THR A 262 -1.67 -16.38 6.50
N TRP A 263 -0.79 -16.22 5.50
CA TRP A 263 -1.04 -16.62 4.13
C TRP A 263 -0.44 -17.99 3.81
N HIS A 264 -1.31 -19.02 3.79
CA HIS A 264 -0.95 -20.39 3.43
C HIS A 264 -2.14 -21.09 2.75
N ARG A 265 -1.88 -22.17 2.07
CA ARG A 265 -2.93 -22.95 1.43
C ARG A 265 -3.73 -23.69 2.49
N GLN A 266 -5.06 -23.56 2.44
CA GLN A 266 -5.99 -24.40 3.15
C GLN A 266 -6.25 -25.70 2.37
N ASP A 267 -6.92 -26.67 2.98
CA ASP A 267 -7.34 -27.87 2.26
C ASP A 267 -8.30 -27.49 1.12
N ARG A 268 -7.92 -27.84 -0.11
CA ARG A 268 -8.67 -27.47 -1.32
C ARG A 268 -10.04 -28.12 -1.37
N GLN A 269 -10.15 -29.38 -0.97
CA GLN A 269 -11.42 -30.11 -1.04
C GLN A 269 -12.40 -29.53 -0.01
N HIS A 270 -11.92 -29.27 1.19
CA HIS A 270 -12.72 -28.63 2.23
C HIS A 270 -13.17 -27.22 1.81
N ALA A 271 -12.27 -26.39 1.29
CA ALA A 271 -12.59 -25.04 0.79
C ALA A 271 -13.66 -25.08 -0.32
N ARG A 272 -13.54 -26.02 -1.26
CA ARG A 272 -14.53 -26.22 -2.33
C ARG A 272 -15.88 -26.70 -1.82
N ALA A 273 -15.89 -27.65 -0.89
CA ALA A 273 -17.12 -28.17 -0.30
C ALA A 273 -17.93 -27.07 0.40
N GLU A 274 -17.26 -26.23 1.18
CA GLU A 274 -17.90 -25.08 1.86
C GLU A 274 -18.42 -24.01 0.87
N LEU A 275 -17.76 -23.84 -0.26
CA LEU A 275 -18.15 -22.87 -1.30
C LEU A 275 -19.12 -23.46 -2.35
N GLY A 276 -19.47 -24.75 -2.23
CA GLY A 276 -20.35 -25.42 -3.19
C GLY A 276 -19.74 -25.58 -4.58
N ILE A 277 -18.40 -25.73 -4.67
CA ILE A 277 -17.67 -25.89 -5.92
C ILE A 277 -17.33 -27.37 -6.11
N PRO A 278 -17.74 -28.01 -7.23
CA PRO A 278 -17.36 -29.39 -7.54
C PRO A 278 -15.83 -29.56 -7.65
N ASP A 279 -15.30 -30.69 -7.17
CA ASP A 279 -13.86 -30.97 -7.27
C ASP A 279 -13.36 -31.04 -8.71
N THR A 280 -14.22 -31.37 -9.66
CA THR A 280 -13.94 -31.48 -11.09
C THR A 280 -14.02 -30.15 -11.82
N ALA A 281 -14.54 -29.09 -11.19
CA ALA A 281 -14.63 -27.77 -11.81
C ALA A 281 -13.26 -27.11 -11.95
N GLY A 282 -12.96 -26.54 -13.12
CA GLY A 282 -11.80 -25.70 -13.33
C GLY A 282 -12.08 -24.27 -12.81
N MET A 283 -11.36 -23.82 -11.79
CA MET A 283 -11.63 -22.56 -11.12
C MET A 283 -10.49 -21.54 -11.30
N VAL A 284 -10.84 -20.38 -11.87
CA VAL A 284 -9.98 -19.19 -11.95
C VAL A 284 -10.48 -18.15 -10.96
N VAL A 285 -9.56 -17.51 -10.23
CA VAL A 285 -9.87 -16.44 -9.29
C VAL A 285 -9.10 -15.16 -9.63
N TRP A 286 -9.76 -14.04 -9.44
CA TRP A 286 -9.21 -12.70 -9.43
C TRP A 286 -9.69 -11.98 -8.16
N HIS A 287 -8.83 -11.20 -7.51
CA HIS A 287 -9.27 -10.30 -6.45
C HIS A 287 -8.57 -8.96 -6.52
N GLY A 288 -9.28 -7.91 -6.09
CA GLY A 288 -8.75 -6.56 -6.09
C GLY A 288 -9.82 -5.49 -6.14
N ARG A 289 -9.37 -4.25 -6.32
CA ARG A 289 -10.27 -3.12 -6.53
C ARG A 289 -10.86 -3.17 -7.93
N VAL A 290 -12.18 -3.02 -8.04
CA VAL A 290 -12.88 -2.98 -9.33
C VAL A 290 -12.66 -1.63 -10.01
N GLU A 291 -11.65 -1.58 -10.88
CA GLU A 291 -11.29 -0.52 -11.81
C GLU A 291 -11.12 -1.18 -13.19
N ILE A 292 -12.17 -1.21 -14.01
CA ILE A 292 -12.28 -2.10 -15.18
C ILE A 292 -11.08 -1.96 -16.11
N GLU A 293 -10.77 -0.75 -16.56
CA GLU A 293 -9.71 -0.50 -17.52
C GLU A 293 -8.32 -0.76 -16.92
N ARG A 294 -8.06 -0.21 -15.75
CA ARG A 294 -6.76 -0.32 -15.08
C ARG A 294 -6.42 -1.76 -14.70
N LYS A 295 -7.40 -2.49 -14.15
CA LYS A 295 -7.26 -3.89 -13.71
C LYS A 295 -7.52 -4.91 -14.81
N GLY A 296 -7.88 -4.45 -16.04
CA GLY A 296 -8.09 -5.32 -17.18
C GLY A 296 -9.26 -6.29 -17.03
N LEU A 297 -10.30 -5.91 -16.26
CA LEU A 297 -11.46 -6.78 -16.07
C LEU A 297 -12.25 -6.98 -17.38
N ASP A 298 -12.24 -5.98 -18.26
CA ASP A 298 -12.75 -6.10 -19.62
C ASP A 298 -12.01 -7.18 -20.41
N LEU A 299 -10.67 -7.16 -20.35
CA LEU A 299 -9.80 -8.16 -20.99
C LEU A 299 -10.06 -9.56 -20.42
N LEU A 300 -10.22 -9.67 -19.08
CA LEU A 300 -10.49 -10.93 -18.42
C LEU A 300 -11.83 -11.54 -18.84
N LEU A 301 -12.90 -10.75 -18.89
CA LEU A 301 -14.23 -11.23 -19.26
C LEU A 301 -14.25 -11.68 -20.72
N ASP A 302 -13.56 -10.96 -21.62
CA ASP A 302 -13.45 -11.36 -23.02
C ASP A 302 -12.61 -12.66 -23.18
N ALA A 303 -11.51 -12.78 -22.44
CA ALA A 303 -10.70 -14.00 -22.41
C ALA A 303 -11.48 -15.18 -21.83
N TRP A 304 -12.27 -14.95 -20.78
CA TRP A 304 -13.12 -15.97 -20.18
C TRP A 304 -14.19 -16.47 -21.15
N MET A 305 -14.83 -15.56 -21.88
CA MET A 305 -15.80 -15.92 -22.91
C MET A 305 -15.17 -16.81 -24.00
N GLN A 306 -13.96 -16.47 -24.46
CA GLN A 306 -13.21 -17.28 -25.42
C GLN A 306 -12.86 -18.66 -24.85
N LEU A 307 -12.35 -18.72 -23.65
CA LEU A 307 -12.00 -19.96 -22.95
C LEU A 307 -13.18 -20.90 -22.82
N CYS A 308 -14.37 -20.37 -22.47
CA CYS A 308 -15.61 -21.14 -22.35
C CYS A 308 -16.15 -21.65 -23.70
N ARG A 309 -15.91 -20.91 -24.79
CA ARG A 309 -16.27 -21.34 -26.16
C ARG A 309 -15.41 -22.51 -26.63
N GLU A 310 -14.13 -22.48 -26.30
CA GLU A 310 -13.18 -23.53 -26.66
C GLU A 310 -13.37 -24.81 -25.84
N ARG A 311 -13.99 -24.70 -24.65
CA ARG A 311 -14.20 -25.81 -23.70
C ARG A 311 -15.66 -25.92 -23.27
N PRO A 312 -16.58 -26.25 -24.20
CA PRO A 312 -18.02 -26.24 -23.93
C PRO A 312 -18.44 -27.27 -22.88
N GLU A 313 -17.74 -28.41 -22.80
CA GLU A 313 -18.07 -29.53 -21.91
C GLU A 313 -17.45 -29.43 -20.50
N GLN A 314 -16.48 -28.51 -20.30
CA GLN A 314 -15.84 -28.36 -18.99
C GLN A 314 -16.68 -27.49 -18.05
N ASP A 315 -16.80 -27.84 -16.77
CA ASP A 315 -17.34 -26.95 -15.73
C ASP A 315 -16.27 -25.92 -15.34
N LEU A 316 -16.34 -24.74 -15.94
CA LEU A 316 -15.42 -23.65 -15.71
C LEU A 316 -16.06 -22.59 -14.83
N ARG A 317 -15.32 -22.12 -13.81
CA ARG A 317 -15.75 -21.13 -12.80
C ARG A 317 -14.75 -19.97 -12.75
N LEU A 318 -15.23 -18.74 -12.90
CA LEU A 318 -14.45 -17.51 -12.68
C LEU A 318 -15.03 -16.75 -11.49
N TRP A 319 -14.21 -16.58 -10.48
CA TRP A 319 -14.61 -15.79 -9.33
C TRP A 319 -13.89 -14.44 -9.33
N LEU A 320 -14.68 -13.35 -9.31
CA LEU A 320 -14.21 -11.98 -9.14
C LEU A 320 -14.52 -11.57 -7.71
N ILE A 321 -13.50 -11.10 -6.96
CA ILE A 321 -13.64 -10.75 -5.54
C ILE A 321 -13.17 -9.33 -5.31
N GLY A 322 -14.08 -8.47 -4.87
CA GLY A 322 -13.79 -7.08 -4.58
C GLY A 322 -14.82 -6.11 -5.14
N THR A 323 -14.69 -4.85 -4.75
CA THR A 323 -15.53 -3.74 -5.17
C THR A 323 -14.65 -2.54 -5.54
N GLY A 324 -15.22 -1.48 -6.09
CA GLY A 324 -14.45 -0.28 -6.46
C GLY A 324 -15.27 0.73 -7.26
N SER A 325 -14.59 1.74 -7.79
CA SER A 325 -15.22 2.86 -8.50
C SER A 325 -16.04 2.45 -9.73
N ASP A 326 -15.68 1.33 -10.37
CA ASP A 326 -16.38 0.82 -11.55
C ASP A 326 -17.33 -0.35 -11.24
N ALA A 327 -17.73 -0.56 -9.97
CA ALA A 327 -18.60 -1.66 -9.55
C ALA A 327 -19.95 -1.63 -10.30
N ILE A 328 -20.56 -0.46 -10.46
CA ILE A 328 -21.82 -0.30 -11.21
C ILE A 328 -21.63 -0.72 -12.67
N LYS A 329 -20.57 -0.25 -13.32
CA LYS A 329 -20.28 -0.59 -14.72
C LYS A 329 -20.01 -2.07 -14.92
N LEU A 330 -19.34 -2.72 -13.95
CA LEU A 330 -19.10 -4.15 -13.99
C LEU A 330 -20.41 -4.94 -13.88
N ARG A 331 -21.30 -4.52 -12.98
CA ARG A 331 -22.64 -5.12 -12.84
C ARG A 331 -23.44 -5.00 -14.11
N ASP A 332 -23.55 -3.78 -14.67
CA ASP A 332 -24.26 -3.52 -15.92
C ASP A 332 -23.72 -4.41 -17.06
N ARG A 333 -22.42 -4.61 -17.13
CA ARG A 333 -21.79 -5.47 -18.15
C ARG A 333 -22.15 -6.95 -17.96
N LEU A 334 -22.11 -7.45 -16.72
CA LEU A 334 -22.45 -8.85 -16.41
C LEU A 334 -23.96 -9.11 -16.60
N ASP A 335 -24.81 -8.14 -16.29
CA ASP A 335 -26.26 -8.24 -16.48
C ASP A 335 -26.63 -8.20 -17.98
N ALA A 336 -25.97 -7.34 -18.75
CA ALA A 336 -26.19 -7.23 -20.21
C ALA A 336 -25.69 -8.47 -20.96
N GLN A 337 -24.64 -9.12 -20.49
CA GLN A 337 -24.06 -10.32 -21.08
C GLN A 337 -23.68 -11.31 -19.99
N PRO A 338 -24.64 -12.15 -19.53
CA PRO A 338 -24.36 -13.20 -18.57
C PRO A 338 -23.31 -14.18 -19.11
N LEU A 339 -22.21 -14.34 -18.38
CA LEU A 339 -21.13 -15.22 -18.76
C LEU A 339 -21.19 -16.52 -17.94
N ARG A 340 -20.94 -17.64 -18.62
CA ARG A 340 -20.97 -18.97 -18.00
C ARG A 340 -19.96 -19.05 -16.85
N GLY A 341 -20.44 -19.50 -15.67
CA GLY A 341 -19.61 -19.80 -14.53
C GLY A 341 -18.96 -18.59 -13.83
N VAL A 342 -19.36 -17.34 -14.18
CA VAL A 342 -18.85 -16.15 -13.50
C VAL A 342 -19.62 -15.89 -12.22
N THR A 343 -18.90 -15.73 -11.12
CA THR A 343 -19.42 -15.30 -9.81
C THR A 343 -18.66 -14.05 -9.38
N TRP A 344 -19.38 -13.01 -9.01
CA TRP A 344 -18.77 -11.79 -8.50
C TRP A 344 -19.21 -11.53 -7.05
N ILE A 345 -18.23 -11.40 -6.16
CA ILE A 345 -18.39 -11.04 -4.75
C ILE A 345 -18.10 -9.55 -4.63
N ASP A 346 -19.18 -8.74 -4.82
CA ASP A 346 -19.11 -7.27 -4.82
C ASP A 346 -19.01 -6.71 -3.40
N ARG A 347 -17.89 -6.95 -2.75
CA ARG A 347 -17.54 -6.37 -1.46
C ARG A 347 -16.04 -6.43 -1.21
N PHE A 348 -15.55 -5.57 -0.36
CA PHE A 348 -14.22 -5.72 0.21
C PHE A 348 -14.23 -6.86 1.25
N VAL A 349 -13.38 -7.87 1.05
CA VAL A 349 -13.24 -9.00 1.98
C VAL A 349 -12.15 -8.68 2.98
N HIS A 350 -12.55 -8.31 4.20
CA HIS A 350 -11.63 -8.00 5.30
C HIS A 350 -11.06 -9.26 5.96
N ASP A 351 -11.85 -10.32 6.00
CA ASP A 351 -11.47 -11.59 6.61
C ASP A 351 -10.44 -12.32 5.74
N ARG A 352 -9.22 -12.42 6.28
CA ARG A 352 -8.12 -13.12 5.62
C ARG A 352 -8.36 -14.61 5.48
N LEU A 353 -9.03 -15.24 6.46
CA LEU A 353 -9.35 -16.67 6.38
C LEU A 353 -10.33 -16.94 5.24
N GLN A 354 -11.33 -16.08 5.08
CA GLN A 354 -12.27 -16.16 3.96
C GLN A 354 -11.57 -15.93 2.62
N MET A 355 -10.64 -14.96 2.52
CA MET A 355 -9.88 -14.75 1.29
C MET A 355 -8.99 -15.96 0.98
N GLN A 356 -8.30 -16.54 1.97
CA GLN A 356 -7.52 -17.76 1.80
C GLN A 356 -8.39 -18.93 1.31
N GLN A 357 -9.61 -19.05 1.83
CA GLN A 357 -10.56 -20.07 1.40
C GLN A 357 -10.87 -19.94 -0.09
N TYR A 358 -11.16 -18.72 -0.56
CA TYR A 358 -11.39 -18.47 -1.98
C TYR A 358 -10.17 -18.81 -2.84
N LEU A 359 -8.98 -18.38 -2.41
CA LEU A 359 -7.74 -18.69 -3.09
C LEU A 359 -7.43 -20.19 -3.06
N SER A 360 -7.63 -20.86 -1.93
CA SER A 360 -7.33 -22.30 -1.79
C SER A 360 -8.28 -23.18 -2.60
N ALA A 361 -9.50 -22.73 -2.87
CA ALA A 361 -10.46 -23.42 -3.72
C ALA A 361 -10.12 -23.32 -5.22
N ALA A 362 -9.32 -22.36 -5.64
CA ALA A 362 -8.98 -22.11 -7.03
C ALA A 362 -7.87 -23.02 -7.56
N ASP A 363 -7.77 -23.09 -8.89
CA ASP A 363 -6.71 -23.79 -9.61
C ASP A 363 -5.69 -22.80 -10.18
N VAL A 364 -6.15 -21.60 -10.59
CA VAL A 364 -5.33 -20.55 -11.21
C VAL A 364 -5.76 -19.20 -10.67
N TYR A 365 -4.78 -18.37 -10.34
CA TYR A 365 -4.99 -16.95 -10.09
C TYR A 365 -4.68 -16.13 -11.35
N THR A 366 -5.48 -15.10 -11.64
CA THR A 366 -5.20 -14.23 -12.78
C THR A 366 -5.09 -12.75 -12.39
N MET A 367 -4.15 -12.03 -13.03
CA MET A 367 -4.00 -10.59 -12.91
C MET A 367 -3.81 -9.94 -14.28
N PRO A 368 -4.91 -9.61 -14.98
CA PRO A 368 -4.88 -9.08 -16.34
C PRO A 368 -4.64 -7.57 -16.42
N SER A 369 -4.04 -6.97 -15.39
CA SER A 369 -3.92 -5.52 -15.23
C SER A 369 -3.14 -4.85 -16.37
N ARG A 370 -3.53 -3.63 -16.73
CA ARG A 370 -2.77 -2.75 -17.63
C ARG A 370 -1.75 -1.91 -16.89
N GLN A 371 -2.03 -1.62 -15.62
CA GLN A 371 -1.19 -0.74 -14.82
C GLN A 371 -1.18 -1.14 -13.36
N GLU A 372 0.01 -1.38 -12.83
CA GLU A 372 0.29 -1.67 -11.43
C GLU A 372 1.52 -0.89 -10.95
N GLY A 373 1.71 -0.80 -9.63
CA GLY A 373 2.98 -0.40 -9.04
C GLY A 373 3.80 -1.65 -8.70
N PHE A 374 3.43 -2.28 -7.58
CA PHE A 374 3.92 -3.59 -7.16
C PHE A 374 2.77 -4.29 -6.43
N PRO A 375 1.94 -5.08 -7.12
CA PRO A 375 0.70 -5.60 -6.57
C PRO A 375 0.96 -6.71 -5.54
N VAL A 376 0.23 -6.64 -4.42
CA VAL A 376 0.30 -7.65 -3.35
C VAL A 376 -0.61 -8.85 -3.63
N ALA A 377 -1.72 -8.63 -4.33
CA ALA A 377 -2.72 -9.66 -4.59
C ALA A 377 -2.18 -10.94 -5.28
N PRO A 378 -1.34 -10.89 -6.32
CA PRO A 378 -0.74 -12.11 -6.86
C PRO A 378 0.22 -12.78 -5.86
N ILE A 379 0.89 -12.03 -4.98
CA ILE A 379 1.78 -12.59 -3.96
C ILE A 379 0.97 -13.36 -2.91
N GLU A 380 -0.22 -12.87 -2.55
CA GLU A 380 -1.17 -13.57 -1.67
C GLU A 380 -1.63 -14.91 -2.28
N ALA A 381 -1.95 -14.90 -3.58
CA ALA A 381 -2.29 -16.11 -4.31
C ALA A 381 -1.11 -17.09 -4.42
N MET A 382 0.09 -16.60 -4.70
CA MET A 382 1.34 -17.39 -4.72
C MET A 382 1.63 -18.00 -3.35
N ALA A 383 1.38 -17.26 -2.26
CA ALA A 383 1.53 -17.77 -0.90
C ALA A 383 0.55 -18.92 -0.60
N CYS A 384 -0.62 -18.92 -1.22
CA CYS A 384 -1.56 -20.04 -1.21
C CYS A 384 -1.21 -21.15 -2.21
N GLY A 385 -0.06 -21.08 -2.90
CA GLY A 385 0.41 -22.09 -3.84
C GLY A 385 -0.34 -22.12 -5.15
N LEU A 386 -0.93 -20.99 -5.58
CA LEU A 386 -1.59 -20.88 -6.88
C LEU A 386 -0.59 -20.50 -7.98
N PRO A 387 -0.66 -21.12 -9.16
CA PRO A 387 -0.01 -20.61 -10.35
C PRO A 387 -0.68 -19.31 -10.80
N ILE A 388 0.14 -18.38 -11.29
CA ILE A 388 -0.32 -17.06 -11.71
C ILE A 388 -0.36 -16.98 -13.25
N VAL A 389 -1.45 -16.46 -13.80
CA VAL A 389 -1.48 -15.94 -15.18
C VAL A 389 -1.65 -14.43 -15.11
N ALA A 390 -0.66 -13.68 -15.54
CA ALA A 390 -0.69 -12.22 -15.45
C ALA A 390 -0.21 -11.55 -16.74
N THR A 391 -0.63 -10.31 -16.95
CA THR A 391 -0.07 -9.47 -18.00
C THR A 391 1.29 -8.90 -17.59
N ASP A 392 2.03 -8.38 -18.56
CA ASP A 392 3.33 -7.71 -18.38
C ASP A 392 3.19 -6.26 -17.83
N ALA A 393 2.18 -6.01 -17.00
CA ALA A 393 2.01 -4.73 -16.31
C ALA A 393 3.21 -4.43 -15.38
N PRO A 394 3.56 -3.15 -15.16
CA PRO A 394 4.67 -2.79 -14.28
C PRO A 394 4.58 -3.50 -12.92
N GLY A 395 5.71 -3.96 -12.39
CA GLY A 395 5.80 -4.74 -11.16
C GLY A 395 5.52 -6.24 -11.31
N ILE A 396 4.77 -6.68 -12.30
CA ILE A 396 4.54 -8.13 -12.57
C ILE A 396 5.83 -8.82 -13.04
N PRO A 397 6.62 -8.25 -13.98
CA PRO A 397 7.91 -8.85 -14.34
C PRO A 397 8.88 -9.02 -13.17
N ASP A 398 8.76 -8.21 -12.12
CA ASP A 398 9.57 -8.35 -10.90
C ASP A 398 9.09 -9.49 -10.00
N ILE A 399 7.79 -9.78 -10.00
CA ILE A 399 7.20 -10.90 -9.27
C ILE A 399 7.49 -12.22 -9.97
N LEU A 400 7.25 -12.28 -11.29
CA LEU A 400 7.42 -13.46 -12.14
C LEU A 400 8.74 -13.41 -12.94
N GLU A 401 9.85 -13.04 -12.31
CA GLU A 401 11.14 -12.73 -12.92
C GLU A 401 11.67 -13.85 -13.84
N ASP A 402 11.49 -15.11 -13.44
CA ASP A 402 11.86 -16.32 -14.19
C ASP A 402 10.66 -17.07 -14.78
N GLY A 403 9.53 -16.41 -14.96
CA GLY A 403 8.31 -17.01 -15.52
C GLY A 403 7.80 -18.19 -14.67
N GLU A 404 7.69 -19.38 -15.29
CA GLU A 404 7.20 -20.59 -14.64
C GLU A 404 8.01 -20.98 -13.38
N ARG A 405 9.33 -20.76 -13.39
CA ARG A 405 10.17 -20.99 -12.20
C ARG A 405 9.91 -20.03 -11.06
N SER A 406 9.34 -18.87 -11.35
CA SER A 406 8.85 -17.91 -10.36
C SER A 406 7.35 -18.05 -10.06
N GLY A 407 6.70 -19.06 -10.64
CA GLY A 407 5.32 -19.42 -10.29
C GLY A 407 4.23 -18.89 -11.20
N GLY A 408 4.53 -18.53 -12.47
CA GLY A 408 3.47 -18.09 -13.34
C GLY A 408 3.81 -17.95 -14.82
N LEU A 409 2.78 -17.66 -15.59
CA LEU A 409 2.83 -17.36 -17.02
C LEU A 409 2.55 -15.87 -17.22
N MET A 410 3.41 -15.19 -17.92
CA MET A 410 3.24 -13.78 -18.26
C MET A 410 2.84 -13.64 -19.72
N VAL A 411 1.78 -12.88 -19.98
CA VAL A 411 1.24 -12.61 -21.31
C VAL A 411 1.31 -11.11 -21.63
N PRO A 412 1.42 -10.70 -22.90
CA PRO A 412 1.37 -9.29 -23.24
C PRO A 412 0.04 -8.65 -22.87
N ARG A 413 0.05 -7.39 -22.42
CA ARG A 413 -1.16 -6.61 -22.14
C ARG A 413 -2.04 -6.49 -23.36
N ASP A 414 -3.35 -6.37 -23.15
CA ASP A 414 -4.37 -6.20 -24.19
C ASP A 414 -4.44 -7.35 -25.21
N ARG A 415 -4.02 -8.57 -24.83
CA ARG A 415 -4.06 -9.75 -25.67
C ARG A 415 -5.04 -10.79 -25.11
N VAL A 416 -6.32 -10.65 -25.46
CA VAL A 416 -7.41 -11.55 -25.05
C VAL A 416 -7.08 -13.01 -25.30
N LEU A 417 -6.64 -13.35 -26.53
CA LEU A 417 -6.37 -14.75 -26.90
C LEU A 417 -5.17 -15.33 -26.14
N ALA A 418 -4.13 -14.53 -25.90
CA ALA A 418 -2.97 -14.99 -25.13
C ALA A 418 -3.35 -15.27 -23.66
N LEU A 419 -4.21 -14.43 -23.07
CA LEU A 419 -4.72 -14.63 -21.73
C LEU A 419 -5.59 -15.89 -21.64
N ALA A 420 -6.51 -16.08 -22.62
CA ALA A 420 -7.37 -17.25 -22.69
C ALA A 420 -6.56 -18.56 -22.86
N ASP A 421 -5.55 -18.57 -23.74
CA ASP A 421 -4.66 -19.71 -23.97
C ASP A 421 -3.88 -20.07 -22.70
N ALA A 422 -3.25 -19.09 -22.05
CA ALA A 422 -2.48 -19.32 -20.84
C ALA A 422 -3.33 -19.88 -19.69
N LEU A 423 -4.55 -19.36 -19.49
CA LEU A 423 -5.51 -19.88 -18.52
C LEU A 423 -5.92 -21.31 -18.86
N GLY A 424 -6.27 -21.54 -20.14
CA GLY A 424 -6.69 -22.85 -20.64
C GLY A 424 -5.64 -23.91 -20.46
N ARG A 425 -4.38 -23.63 -20.79
CA ARG A 425 -3.27 -24.57 -20.65
C ARG A 425 -3.06 -25.01 -19.20
N LEU A 426 -3.18 -24.10 -18.22
CA LEU A 426 -3.08 -24.48 -16.81
C LEU A 426 -4.28 -25.31 -16.34
N LEU A 427 -5.48 -24.98 -16.79
CA LEU A 427 -6.70 -25.74 -16.45
C LEU A 427 -6.71 -27.14 -17.09
N ASP A 428 -6.17 -27.29 -18.28
CA ASP A 428 -6.08 -28.58 -19.00
C ASP A 428 -4.95 -29.50 -18.48
N GLN A 429 -3.97 -28.93 -17.75
CA GLN A 429 -2.78 -29.63 -17.26
C GLN A 429 -2.59 -29.43 -15.74
N PRO A 430 -3.41 -30.08 -14.89
CA PRO A 430 -3.43 -29.84 -13.44
C PRO A 430 -2.08 -30.14 -12.75
N ASP A 431 -1.36 -31.17 -13.20
CA ASP A 431 -0.06 -31.54 -12.62
C ASP A 431 0.99 -30.44 -12.90
N TRP A 432 0.98 -29.88 -14.12
CA TRP A 432 1.85 -28.77 -14.47
C TRP A 432 1.46 -27.50 -13.72
N ALA A 433 0.17 -27.19 -13.61
CA ALA A 433 -0.33 -26.08 -12.81
C ALA A 433 0.10 -26.21 -11.34
N GLN A 434 0.02 -27.40 -10.76
CA GLN A 434 0.48 -27.68 -9.39
C GLN A 434 1.98 -27.48 -9.24
N ALA A 435 2.79 -27.90 -10.20
CA ALA A 435 4.25 -27.68 -10.18
C ALA A 435 4.60 -26.19 -10.22
N ILE A 436 3.90 -25.40 -11.07
CA ILE A 436 4.05 -23.94 -11.11
C ILE A 436 3.59 -23.31 -9.79
N GLY A 437 2.46 -23.76 -9.22
CA GLY A 437 1.98 -23.30 -7.92
C GLY A 437 2.96 -23.55 -6.77
N HIS A 438 3.66 -24.69 -6.81
CA HIS A 438 4.75 -24.96 -5.87
C HIS A 438 5.92 -23.98 -6.04
N SER A 439 6.32 -23.71 -7.29
CA SER A 439 7.34 -22.70 -7.59
C SER A 439 6.92 -21.31 -7.14
N ALA A 440 5.64 -20.95 -7.28
CA ALA A 440 5.06 -19.72 -6.77
C ALA A 440 5.25 -19.58 -5.25
N ARG A 441 4.91 -20.64 -4.50
CA ARG A 441 5.09 -20.66 -3.04
C ARG A 441 6.56 -20.50 -2.64
N LEU A 442 7.47 -21.21 -3.27
CA LEU A 442 8.91 -21.11 -3.02
C LEU A 442 9.44 -19.70 -3.30
N ARG A 443 8.98 -19.07 -4.39
CA ARG A 443 9.34 -17.67 -4.71
C ARG A 443 8.92 -16.73 -3.60
N VAL A 444 7.72 -16.90 -3.04
CA VAL A 444 7.23 -16.07 -1.93
C VAL A 444 8.10 -16.26 -0.69
N GLU A 445 8.39 -17.49 -0.31
CA GLU A 445 9.24 -17.82 0.85
C GLU A 445 10.64 -17.21 0.74
N GLN A 446 11.23 -17.23 -0.46
CA GLN A 446 12.58 -16.75 -0.68
C GLN A 446 12.70 -15.24 -0.82
N SER A 447 11.63 -14.54 -1.28
CA SER A 447 11.76 -13.14 -1.69
C SER A 447 10.77 -12.17 -1.03
N PHE A 448 9.58 -12.65 -0.66
CA PHE A 448 8.50 -11.79 -0.16
C PHE A 448 8.12 -12.09 1.29
N ALA A 449 8.66 -13.14 1.92
CA ALA A 449 8.39 -13.47 3.31
C ALA A 449 8.77 -12.29 4.24
N ALA A 450 7.94 -12.05 5.26
CA ALA A 450 8.15 -10.96 6.20
C ALA A 450 9.52 -11.00 6.87
N GLU A 451 10.04 -12.19 7.13
CA GLU A 451 11.37 -12.40 7.71
C GLU A 451 12.48 -11.93 6.77
N VAL A 452 12.40 -12.29 5.49
CA VAL A 452 13.39 -11.92 4.47
C VAL A 452 13.37 -10.41 4.23
N VAL A 453 12.18 -9.87 3.96
CA VAL A 453 12.00 -8.43 3.70
C VAL A 453 12.33 -7.62 4.96
N GLY A 454 11.98 -8.11 6.14
CA GLY A 454 12.28 -7.44 7.41
C GLY A 454 13.77 -7.24 7.64
N GLN A 455 14.60 -8.25 7.32
CA GLN A 455 16.06 -8.13 7.41
C GLN A 455 16.62 -7.13 6.40
N GLN A 456 16.09 -7.13 5.16
CA GLN A 456 16.47 -6.15 4.14
C GLN A 456 16.10 -4.72 4.58
N LEU A 457 14.88 -4.52 5.08
CA LEU A 457 14.42 -3.23 5.61
C LEU A 457 15.29 -2.76 6.78
N ARG A 458 15.53 -3.63 7.76
CA ARG A 458 16.39 -3.31 8.92
C ARG A 458 17.77 -2.87 8.47
N SER A 459 18.41 -3.63 7.58
CA SER A 459 19.76 -3.35 7.08
C SER A 459 19.84 -2.03 6.32
N PHE A 460 18.79 -1.69 5.55
CA PHE A 460 18.74 -0.46 4.77
C PHE A 460 18.39 0.78 5.62
N LEU A 461 17.42 0.65 6.54
CA LEU A 461 16.92 1.77 7.34
C LEU A 461 17.79 2.09 8.55
N LEU A 462 18.55 1.11 9.06
CA LEU A 462 19.40 1.22 10.25
C LEU A 462 20.82 0.78 9.93
N PRO A 463 21.53 1.45 9.00
CA PRO A 463 22.92 1.13 8.72
C PRO A 463 23.81 1.50 9.91
N HIS A 464 24.67 0.57 10.33
CA HIS A 464 25.55 0.52 11.52
C HIS A 464 26.37 1.75 11.89
N PRO A 465 26.85 1.85 13.13
CA PRO A 465 26.22 1.66 14.44
C PRO A 465 25.40 2.91 14.84
N PRO A 466 24.70 2.94 15.97
CA PRO A 466 23.96 4.14 16.36
C PRO A 466 24.91 5.33 16.42
N LEU A 467 24.56 6.40 15.71
CA LEU A 467 25.22 7.69 15.89
C LEU A 467 25.22 8.00 17.39
N ALA A 468 26.37 8.42 17.90
CA ALA A 468 26.50 8.83 19.31
C ALA A 468 25.32 9.74 19.70
N PRO A 469 24.76 9.59 20.90
CA PRO A 469 23.61 10.38 21.30
C PRO A 469 23.94 11.88 21.14
N PHE A 470 23.05 12.58 20.44
CA PHE A 470 23.14 14.03 20.33
C PHE A 470 23.21 14.66 21.71
N VAL A 471 24.36 15.22 22.06
CA VAL A 471 24.52 16.04 23.26
C VAL A 471 23.86 17.38 22.94
N PRO A 472 22.76 17.75 23.62
CA PRO A 472 22.19 19.08 23.42
C PRO A 472 23.25 20.12 23.82
N LEU A 473 23.54 21.02 22.90
CA LEU A 473 24.36 22.20 23.20
C LEU A 473 23.72 22.91 24.39
N SER A 474 24.36 22.85 25.54
CA SER A 474 24.00 23.63 26.71
C SER A 474 23.97 25.11 26.28
N LYS A 475 22.80 25.76 26.48
CA LYS A 475 22.71 27.20 26.32
C LYS A 475 23.80 27.87 27.17
N PRO A 476 24.56 28.82 26.64
CA PRO A 476 25.44 29.60 27.49
C PRO A 476 24.57 30.34 28.51
N ILE A 477 24.88 30.15 29.76
CA ILE A 477 24.35 30.94 30.87
C ILE A 477 24.87 32.35 30.63
N LEU A 478 24.00 33.28 30.22
CA LEU A 478 24.27 34.69 30.31
C LEU A 478 24.25 35.06 31.78
N ALA A 479 25.45 35.19 32.33
CA ALA A 479 25.65 35.79 33.63
C ALA A 479 25.58 37.32 33.50
N SER A 480 24.79 37.92 34.39
CA SER A 480 24.65 39.30 34.83
C SER A 480 24.34 40.37 33.78
#